data_90dc59e8eecd77e8bf42e147c7fcf5f8
#
_entry.id   90dc59e8eecd77e8bf42e147c7fcf5f8
#
_cell.length_a   1.000
_cell.length_b   1.000
_cell.length_c   1.000
_cell.angle_alpha   90.00
_cell.angle_beta   90.00
_cell.angle_gamma   90.00
#
_symmetry.space_group_name_H-M   'P 1'
#
loop_
_entity.id
_entity.type
_entity.pdbx_description
1 polymer ?
#
loop_
_entity_poly.entity_id
_entity_poly.type
_entity_poly.pdbx_seq_one_letter_code
_entity_poly.pdbx_strand_id
1 'polypeptide(L)'
;MKDIAKKANTMYLLEKYNMKATKKFGQNFLIDLNVIQKIVACTPIDQQTCVIEIGPGIGALTEQLSYQAGHVVSYEIDTRLKAVLEESLNECLNVEI
;
A
#
# COMPACT_ATOMS: atom_id res chain seq x y z
N MET A 1 5.19 9.37 -0.85
CA MET A 1 3.84 10.01 -0.78
C MET A 1 3.24 9.77 0.59
N LYS A 2 2.82 10.81 1.25
CA LYS A 2 2.22 10.68 2.58
C LYS A 2 0.71 10.49 2.47
N ASP A 3 0.19 9.50 3.20
CA ASP A 3 -1.24 9.18 3.27
C ASP A 3 -1.82 8.81 1.90
N ILE A 4 -1.30 7.76 1.32
CA ILE A 4 -1.73 7.24 0.00
C ILE A 4 -3.25 7.02 -0.03
N ALA A 5 -3.85 6.61 1.09
CA ALA A 5 -5.28 6.33 1.18
C ALA A 5 -6.17 7.57 1.21
N LYS A 6 -5.60 8.78 1.29
CA LYS A 6 -6.39 9.98 1.10
C LYS A 6 -6.91 10.03 -0.33
N LYS A 7 -8.19 10.36 -0.49
CA LYS A 7 -8.86 10.32 -1.78
C LYS A 7 -8.08 11.04 -2.88
N ALA A 8 -7.57 12.24 -2.61
CA ALA A 8 -6.83 13.02 -3.60
C ALA A 8 -5.56 12.28 -4.06
N ASN A 9 -4.82 11.65 -3.13
CA ASN A 9 -3.62 10.90 -3.46
C ASN A 9 -3.92 9.63 -4.24
N THR A 10 -4.96 8.90 -3.82
CA THR A 10 -5.42 7.71 -4.54
C THR A 10 -5.82 8.07 -5.97
N MET A 11 -6.62 9.10 -6.15
CA MET A 11 -7.08 9.52 -7.47
C MET A 11 -5.92 9.99 -8.34
N TYR A 12 -4.97 10.74 -7.78
CA TYR A 12 -3.77 11.15 -8.49
C TYR A 12 -3.01 9.94 -9.07
N LEU A 13 -2.77 8.91 -8.25
CA LEU A 13 -2.04 7.72 -8.69
C LEU A 13 -2.81 6.96 -9.77
N LEU A 14 -4.11 6.75 -9.55
CA LEU A 14 -4.94 5.99 -10.50
C LEU A 14 -5.04 6.70 -11.84
N GLU A 15 -5.17 8.02 -11.85
CA GLU A 15 -5.22 8.80 -13.09
C GLU A 15 -3.86 8.81 -13.79
N LYS A 16 -2.79 9.08 -13.05
CA LYS A 16 -1.45 9.17 -13.61
C LYS A 16 -1.04 7.89 -14.33
N TYR A 17 -1.34 6.75 -13.74
CA TYR A 17 -0.96 5.45 -14.28
C TYR A 17 -2.08 4.76 -15.07
N ASN A 18 -3.18 5.49 -15.30
CA ASN A 18 -4.34 4.96 -16.04
C ASN A 18 -4.80 3.60 -15.50
N MET A 19 -4.92 3.50 -14.18
CA MET A 19 -5.27 2.25 -13.50
C MET A 19 -6.76 2.17 -13.21
N LYS A 20 -7.33 0.99 -13.46
CA LYS A 20 -8.68 0.62 -13.04
C LYS A 20 -8.62 -0.70 -12.31
N ALA A 21 -9.53 -0.89 -11.35
CA ALA A 21 -9.68 -2.18 -10.69
C ALA A 21 -9.95 -3.26 -11.73
N THR A 22 -9.29 -4.41 -11.59
CA THR A 22 -9.40 -5.54 -12.52
C THR A 22 -9.99 -6.73 -11.80
N LYS A 23 -11.13 -7.24 -12.29
CA LYS A 23 -11.78 -8.43 -11.72
C LYS A 23 -10.88 -9.67 -11.76
N LYS A 24 -10.04 -9.77 -12.78
CA LYS A 24 -9.09 -10.87 -12.96
C LYS A 24 -8.19 -11.08 -11.74
N PHE A 25 -7.77 -9.99 -11.10
CA PHE A 25 -6.90 -10.02 -9.92
C PHE A 25 -7.66 -9.72 -8.63
N GLY A 26 -8.99 -9.57 -8.68
CA GLY A 26 -9.79 -9.22 -7.51
C GLY A 26 -9.45 -7.85 -6.92
N GLN A 27 -9.04 -6.92 -7.76
CA GLN A 27 -8.55 -5.61 -7.29
C GLN A 27 -9.68 -4.72 -6.78
N ASN A 28 -9.50 -4.22 -5.55
CA ASN A 28 -10.29 -3.16 -4.94
C ASN A 28 -9.32 -2.25 -4.21
N PHE A 29 -9.20 -1.00 -4.67
CA PHE A 29 -8.27 -0.06 -4.05
C PHE A 29 -8.93 0.61 -2.86
N LEU A 30 -8.44 0.28 -1.66
CA LEU A 30 -8.95 0.83 -0.40
C LEU A 30 -8.51 2.28 -0.26
N ILE A 31 -9.47 3.20 -0.13
CA ILE A 31 -9.24 4.65 -0.11
C ILE A 31 -9.68 5.31 1.21
N ASP A 32 -9.90 4.54 2.26
CA ASP A 32 -10.29 5.05 3.57
C ASP A 32 -9.12 4.93 4.55
N LEU A 33 -8.44 6.04 4.78
CA LEU A 33 -7.30 6.09 5.69
C LEU A 33 -7.66 5.67 7.10
N ASN A 34 -8.85 6.05 7.58
CA ASN A 34 -9.29 5.70 8.94
C ASN A 34 -9.44 4.20 9.12
N VAL A 35 -9.99 3.51 8.11
CA VAL A 35 -10.14 2.05 8.14
C VAL A 35 -8.77 1.39 8.14
N ILE A 36 -7.86 1.85 7.28
CA ILE A 36 -6.50 1.30 7.19
C ILE A 36 -5.76 1.48 8.51
N GLN A 37 -5.86 2.65 9.12
CA GLN A 37 -5.21 2.91 10.41
C GLN A 37 -5.77 2.02 11.51
N LYS A 38 -7.08 1.74 11.50
CA LYS A 38 -7.69 0.78 12.44
C LYS A 38 -7.19 -0.64 12.23
N ILE A 39 -7.04 -1.06 10.99
CA ILE A 39 -6.49 -2.40 10.68
C ILE A 39 -5.09 -2.54 11.30
N VAL A 40 -4.24 -1.56 11.07
CA VAL A 40 -2.86 -1.58 11.60
C VAL A 40 -2.87 -1.53 13.14
N ALA A 41 -3.71 -0.70 13.73
CA ALA A 41 -3.80 -0.56 15.19
C ALA A 41 -4.30 -1.83 15.88
N CYS A 42 -5.06 -2.67 15.18
CA CYS A 42 -5.57 -3.94 15.71
C CYS A 42 -4.53 -5.07 15.69
N THR A 43 -3.37 -4.86 15.06
CA THR A 43 -2.33 -5.88 14.94
C THR A 43 -1.18 -5.59 15.91
N PRO A 44 -0.61 -6.62 16.55
CA PRO A 44 0.52 -6.43 17.47
C PRO A 44 1.84 -6.27 16.72
N ILE A 45 1.97 -5.19 15.96
CA ILE A 45 3.14 -4.89 15.14
C ILE A 45 4.05 -3.91 15.89
N ASP A 46 5.35 -4.20 15.90
CA ASP A 46 6.38 -3.31 16.44
C ASP A 46 7.61 -3.27 15.52
N GLN A 47 8.64 -2.57 15.93
CA GLN A 47 9.85 -2.38 15.11
C GLN A 47 10.66 -3.68 14.91
N GLN A 48 10.34 -4.75 15.62
CA GLN A 48 10.97 -6.05 15.45
C GLN A 48 10.14 -6.97 14.56
N THR A 49 8.98 -6.53 14.09
CA THR A 49 8.07 -7.30 13.27
C THR A 49 8.43 -7.16 11.79
N CYS A 50 8.51 -8.28 11.08
CA CYS A 50 8.49 -8.29 9.62
C CYS A 50 7.09 -8.68 9.16
N VAL A 51 6.45 -7.81 8.38
CA VAL A 51 5.12 -8.05 7.84
C VAL A 51 5.24 -8.55 6.42
N ILE A 52 4.50 -9.61 6.11
CA ILE A 52 4.34 -10.08 4.73
C ILE A 52 2.94 -9.70 4.28
N GLU A 53 2.87 -8.95 3.19
CA GLU A 53 1.61 -8.47 2.64
C GLU A 53 1.39 -9.06 1.25
N ILE A 54 0.17 -9.51 0.98
CA ILE A 54 -0.21 -10.03 -0.33
C ILE A 54 -1.13 -9.01 -0.99
N GLY A 55 -0.77 -8.55 -2.18
CA GLY A 55 -1.57 -7.61 -2.96
C GLY A 55 -1.58 -6.19 -2.41
N PRO A 56 -0.44 -5.49 -2.37
CA PRO A 56 -0.38 -4.13 -1.84
C PRO A 56 -1.20 -3.11 -2.65
N GLY A 57 -1.59 -3.43 -3.88
CA GLY A 57 -2.29 -2.50 -4.74
C GLY A 57 -1.46 -1.25 -5.02
N ILE A 58 -1.99 -0.08 -4.66
CA ILE A 58 -1.25 1.19 -4.79
C ILE A 58 -0.40 1.53 -3.56
N GLY A 59 -0.37 0.64 -2.55
CA GLY A 59 0.50 0.79 -1.39
C GLY A 59 -0.14 1.47 -0.18
N ALA A 60 -1.45 1.65 -0.15
CA ALA A 60 -2.13 2.39 0.92
C ALA A 60 -1.95 1.72 2.29
N LEU A 61 -2.21 0.42 2.39
CA LEU A 61 -1.99 -0.33 3.62
C LEU A 61 -0.50 -0.50 3.89
N THR A 62 0.28 -0.77 2.85
CA THR A 62 1.74 -0.95 2.93
C THR A 62 2.39 0.23 3.62
N GLU A 63 2.03 1.44 3.23
CA GLU A 63 2.56 2.67 3.84
C GLU A 63 2.31 2.70 5.35
N GLN A 64 1.09 2.44 5.78
CA GLN A 64 0.73 2.49 7.19
C GLN A 64 1.42 1.36 7.98
N LEU A 65 1.56 0.18 7.39
CA LEU A 65 2.33 -0.91 7.99
C LEU A 65 3.79 -0.51 8.16
N SER A 66 4.37 0.20 7.20
CA SER A 66 5.78 0.61 7.24
C SER A 66 6.11 1.53 8.41
N TYR A 67 5.12 2.29 8.89
CA TYR A 67 5.32 3.18 10.04
C TYR A 67 5.41 2.43 11.36
N GLN A 68 4.83 1.26 11.46
CA GLN A 68 4.77 0.48 12.70
C GLN A 68 5.77 -0.67 12.70
N ALA A 69 5.96 -1.34 11.57
CA ALA A 69 6.80 -2.52 11.45
C ALA A 69 8.27 -2.15 11.26
N GLY A 70 9.16 -3.08 11.56
CA GLY A 70 10.57 -2.93 11.22
C GLY A 70 10.83 -3.15 9.74
N HIS A 71 10.08 -4.04 9.12
CA HIS A 71 10.22 -4.35 7.70
C HIS A 71 8.90 -4.86 7.13
N VAL A 72 8.62 -4.51 5.88
CA VAL A 72 7.44 -4.97 5.15
C VAL A 72 7.89 -5.57 3.82
N VAL A 73 7.48 -6.80 3.55
CA VAL A 73 7.69 -7.46 2.27
C VAL A 73 6.33 -7.66 1.61
N SER A 74 6.13 -7.11 0.43
CA SER A 74 4.86 -7.15 -0.27
C SER A 74 5.00 -7.88 -1.59
N TYR A 75 4.00 -8.71 -1.90
CA TYR A 75 3.95 -9.49 -3.14
C TYR A 75 2.79 -8.99 -3.99
N GLU A 76 3.10 -8.48 -5.17
CA GLU A 76 2.11 -7.98 -6.13
C GLU A 76 2.20 -8.74 -7.44
N ILE A 77 1.08 -9.31 -7.87
CA ILE A 77 1.00 -10.09 -9.10
C ILE A 77 0.82 -9.21 -10.35
N ASP A 78 0.23 -8.03 -10.18
CA ASP A 78 -0.04 -7.14 -11.30
C ASP A 78 1.19 -6.26 -11.59
N THR A 79 1.91 -6.61 -12.66
CA THR A 79 3.15 -5.92 -13.03
C THR A 79 2.95 -4.44 -13.36
N ARG A 80 1.72 -4.03 -13.72
CA ARG A 80 1.40 -2.62 -13.97
C ARG A 80 1.55 -1.77 -12.71
N LEU A 81 1.40 -2.38 -11.54
CA LEU A 81 1.49 -1.69 -10.25
C LEU A 81 2.92 -1.43 -9.80
N LYS A 82 3.92 -2.02 -10.45
CA LYS A 82 5.31 -1.82 -10.05
C LYS A 82 5.70 -0.34 -10.05
N ALA A 83 5.42 0.36 -11.15
CA ALA A 83 5.74 1.78 -11.25
C ALA A 83 4.94 2.63 -10.26
N VAL A 84 3.68 2.27 -10.03
CA VAL A 84 2.83 2.95 -9.05
C VAL A 84 3.42 2.82 -7.66
N LEU A 85 3.82 1.60 -7.26
CA LEU A 85 4.39 1.33 -5.95
C LEU A 85 5.76 2.01 -5.76
N GLU A 86 6.57 2.06 -6.81
CA GLU A 86 7.85 2.76 -6.77
C GLU A 86 7.65 4.25 -6.45
N GLU A 87 6.61 4.87 -6.99
CA GLU A 87 6.30 6.26 -6.68
C GLU A 87 5.64 6.42 -5.32
N SER A 88 4.59 5.66 -5.05
CA SER A 88 3.78 5.84 -3.83
C SER A 88 4.57 5.55 -2.55
N LEU A 89 5.48 4.56 -2.61
CA LEU A 89 6.25 4.09 -1.45
C LEU A 89 7.70 4.54 -1.46
N ASN A 90 8.05 5.54 -2.28
CA ASN A 90 9.45 5.96 -2.44
C ASN A 90 10.11 6.44 -1.15
N GLU A 91 9.33 6.92 -0.18
CA GLU A 91 9.82 7.37 1.12
C GLU A 91 9.81 6.29 2.19
N CYS A 92 9.23 5.13 1.90
CA CYS A 92 9.14 4.00 2.83
C CYS A 92 10.37 3.10 2.65
N LEU A 93 11.44 3.41 3.35
CA LEU A 93 12.74 2.75 3.16
C LEU A 93 12.79 1.32 3.67
N ASN A 94 11.83 0.91 4.51
CA ASN A 94 11.74 -0.43 5.08
C ASN A 94 10.76 -1.35 4.34
N VAL A 95 10.36 -0.97 3.15
CA VAL A 95 9.44 -1.76 2.31
C VAL A 95 10.20 -2.39 1.15
N GLU A 96 9.94 -3.66 0.92
CA GLU A 96 10.44 -4.43 -0.22
C GLU A 96 9.25 -5.01 -0.99
N ILE A 97 9.25 -4.80 -2.29
CA ILE A 97 8.20 -5.31 -3.18
C ILE A 97 8.71 -6.52 -3.98
#